data_629d06aeaa33e2e2abb98015af4a8826
#
_entry.id   629d06aeaa33e2e2abb98015af4a8826
#
_cell.length_a   1.000
_cell.length_b   1.000
_cell.length_c   1.000
_cell.angle_alpha   90.00
_cell.angle_beta   90.00
_cell.angle_gamma   90.00
#
_symmetry.space_group_name_H-M   'P 1'
#
loop_
_entity.id
_entity.type
_entity.pdbx_description
1 polymer ?
#
loop_
_entity_poly.entity_id
_entity_poly.type
_entity_poly.pdbx_seq_one_letter_code
_entity_poly.pdbx_strand_id
1 'polypeptide(L)'
;TDDDIAKLDAMGLRFLVDLRRPEERKHEPTRWESATTRMIFNDEGASGQSLPPHLLALMQSDLTPQSTHDYMVSLYREIPFDPRLIKLYRDWFQELGEGGAGVVHCAAGKDRTGVACAL
;
A
#
# COMPACT_ATOMS: atom_id res chain seq x y z
N THR A 1 -0.56 20.04 -0.56
CA THR A 1 -0.35 21.41 -1.07
C THR A 1 0.88 21.43 -1.98
N ASP A 2 1.05 22.50 -2.77
CA ASP A 2 2.24 22.67 -3.61
C ASP A 2 3.51 22.82 -2.78
N ASP A 3 3.40 23.44 -1.59
CA ASP A 3 4.50 23.52 -0.62
C ASP A 3 4.94 22.13 -0.11
N ASP A 4 4.02 21.20 0.05
CA ASP A 4 4.35 19.84 0.48
C ASP A 4 5.03 19.07 -0.64
N ILE A 5 4.61 19.27 -1.89
CA ILE A 5 5.26 18.71 -3.08
C ILE A 5 6.70 19.24 -3.18
N ALA A 6 6.91 20.54 -3.03
CA ALA A 6 8.25 21.13 -3.05
C ALA A 6 9.16 20.57 -1.94
N LYS A 7 8.61 20.27 -0.75
CA LYS A 7 9.37 19.63 0.33
C LYS A 7 9.74 18.19 -0.03
N LEU A 8 8.82 17.41 -0.63
CA LEU A 8 9.11 16.05 -1.08
C LEU A 8 10.22 16.04 -2.15
N ASP A 9 10.17 16.96 -3.11
CA ASP A 9 11.21 17.10 -4.12
C ASP A 9 12.59 17.44 -3.51
N ALA A 10 12.59 18.31 -2.50
CA ALA A 10 13.82 18.70 -1.79
C ALA A 10 14.44 17.54 -0.96
N MET A 11 13.67 16.50 -0.63
CA MET A 11 14.16 15.34 0.11
C MET A 11 15.03 14.40 -0.73
N GLY A 12 15.05 14.54 -2.06
CA GLY A 12 15.86 13.71 -2.95
C GLY A 12 15.47 12.22 -2.89
N LEU A 13 14.19 11.93 -2.79
CA LEU A 13 13.68 10.56 -2.69
C LEU A 13 13.93 9.78 -3.99
N ARG A 14 14.51 8.60 -3.88
CA ARG A 14 14.77 7.72 -5.01
C ARG A 14 13.56 6.91 -5.43
N PHE A 15 12.72 6.52 -4.48
CA PHE A 15 11.54 5.70 -4.77
C PHE A 15 10.34 6.08 -3.92
N LEU A 16 9.17 5.80 -4.46
CA LEU A 16 7.89 5.83 -3.75
C LEU A 16 7.17 4.50 -3.98
N VAL A 17 6.86 3.81 -2.89
CA VAL A 17 6.15 2.53 -2.89
C VAL A 17 4.69 2.76 -2.54
N ASP A 18 3.82 2.51 -3.50
CA ASP A 18 2.38 2.63 -3.32
C ASP A 18 1.73 1.24 -3.15
N LEU A 19 1.39 0.91 -1.90
CA LEU A 19 0.77 -0.36 -1.53
C LEU A 19 -0.74 -0.41 -1.81
N ARG A 20 -1.31 0.67 -2.33
CA ARG A 20 -2.73 0.75 -2.64
C ARG A 20 -3.12 -0.17 -3.80
N ARG A 21 -4.38 -0.55 -3.83
CA ARG A 21 -4.97 -1.26 -4.96
C ARG A 21 -5.17 -0.32 -6.14
N PRO A 22 -5.28 -0.83 -7.37
CA PRO A 22 -5.51 0.00 -8.57
C PRO A 22 -6.74 0.91 -8.44
N GLU A 23 -7.83 0.41 -7.85
CA GLU A 23 -9.07 1.15 -7.65
C GLU A 23 -8.86 2.34 -6.69
N GLU A 24 -8.10 2.14 -5.62
CA GLU A 24 -7.76 3.20 -4.66
C GLU A 24 -6.92 4.29 -5.35
N ARG A 25 -5.92 3.89 -6.16
CA ARG A 25 -5.07 4.82 -6.91
C ARG A 25 -5.83 5.56 -8.00
N LYS A 26 -6.77 4.89 -8.67
CA LYS A 26 -7.62 5.50 -9.68
C LYS A 26 -8.57 6.53 -9.07
N HIS A 27 -9.07 6.25 -7.86
CA HIS A 27 -9.97 7.16 -7.15
C HIS A 27 -9.22 8.37 -6.59
N GLU A 28 -8.04 8.15 -6.04
CA GLU A 28 -7.17 9.20 -5.51
C GLU A 28 -5.75 9.07 -6.08
N PRO A 29 -5.50 9.63 -7.28
CA PRO A 29 -4.18 9.56 -7.90
C PRO A 29 -3.10 10.22 -7.04
N THR A 30 -1.90 9.66 -7.06
CA THR A 30 -0.73 10.33 -6.47
C THR A 30 -0.47 11.63 -7.22
N ARG A 31 -0.47 12.73 -6.51
CA ARG A 31 -0.30 14.08 -7.08
C ARG A 31 1.17 14.47 -7.21
N TRP A 32 2.06 13.76 -6.55
CA TRP A 32 3.49 14.02 -6.62
C TRP A 32 4.10 13.21 -7.75
N GLU A 33 4.65 13.91 -8.72
CA GLU A 33 5.39 13.35 -9.85
C GLU A 33 6.80 13.93 -9.83
N SER A 34 7.81 13.09 -9.86
CA SER A 34 9.20 13.48 -9.92
C SER A 34 9.94 12.69 -11.00
N ALA A 35 10.72 13.37 -11.80
CA ALA A 35 11.52 12.75 -12.85
C ALA A 35 12.63 11.82 -12.31
N THR A 36 13.01 11.99 -11.04
CA THR A 36 14.11 11.25 -10.39
C THR A 36 13.63 10.19 -9.42
N THR A 37 12.33 10.14 -9.11
CA THR A 37 11.76 9.21 -8.15
C THR A 37 11.08 8.05 -8.88
N ARG A 38 11.53 6.83 -8.62
CA ARG A 38 10.91 5.61 -9.16
C ARG A 38 9.61 5.31 -8.42
N MET A 39 8.51 5.19 -9.17
CA MET A 39 7.24 4.73 -8.64
C MET A 39 7.18 3.21 -8.65
N ILE A 40 6.93 2.59 -7.49
CA ILE A 40 6.80 1.15 -7.32
C ILE A 40 5.37 0.85 -6.91
N PHE A 41 4.65 0.17 -7.76
CA PHE A 41 3.28 -0.30 -7.51
C PHE A 41 3.02 -1.58 -8.30
N ASN A 42 1.97 -2.31 -7.95
CA ASN A 42 1.60 -3.53 -8.65
C ASN A 42 0.10 -3.58 -8.93
N ASP A 43 -0.26 -3.68 -10.20
CA ASP A 43 -1.62 -3.83 -10.69
C ASP A 43 -1.97 -5.27 -11.09
N GLU A 44 -1.00 -6.17 -11.03
CA GLU A 44 -1.21 -7.57 -11.38
C GLU A 44 -2.13 -8.24 -10.35
N GLY A 45 -3.03 -9.07 -10.83
CA GLY A 45 -3.98 -9.79 -9.99
C GLY A 45 -5.14 -8.98 -9.44
N ALA A 46 -5.20 -7.67 -9.75
CA ALA A 46 -6.28 -6.79 -9.32
C ALA A 46 -7.49 -6.80 -10.29
N SER A 47 -7.43 -7.58 -11.35
CA SER A 47 -8.49 -7.67 -12.36
C SER A 47 -9.66 -8.58 -11.95
N GLY A 48 -10.16 -8.37 -10.75
CA GLY A 48 -11.40 -8.96 -10.29
C GLY A 48 -12.07 -7.98 -9.34
N GLN A 49 -13.23 -7.49 -9.70
CA GLN A 49 -14.05 -6.58 -8.89
C GLN A 49 -14.59 -7.22 -7.61
N SER A 50 -14.05 -8.35 -7.19
CA SER A 50 -14.47 -8.98 -5.95
C SER A 50 -13.70 -8.36 -4.77
N LEU A 51 -14.45 -7.76 -3.86
CA LEU A 51 -13.93 -7.41 -2.55
C LEU A 51 -13.26 -8.65 -1.91
N PRO A 52 -12.18 -8.47 -1.14
CA PRO A 52 -11.59 -9.60 -0.43
C PRO A 52 -12.63 -10.40 0.34
N PRO A 53 -12.54 -11.73 0.38
CA PRO A 53 -13.55 -12.60 1.04
C PRO A 53 -13.84 -12.17 2.49
N HIS A 54 -12.83 -11.77 3.23
CA HIS A 54 -12.98 -11.30 4.60
C HIS A 54 -13.73 -9.95 4.70
N LEU A 55 -13.58 -9.07 3.70
CA LEU A 55 -14.34 -7.80 3.65
C LEU A 55 -15.80 -8.06 3.27
N LEU A 56 -16.05 -8.99 2.34
CA LEU A 56 -17.41 -9.43 2.01
C LEU A 56 -18.10 -10.05 3.24
N ALA A 57 -17.39 -10.91 3.97
CA ALA A 57 -17.90 -11.50 5.20
C ALA A 57 -18.23 -10.44 6.26
N LEU A 58 -17.37 -9.42 6.42
CA LEU A 58 -17.64 -8.31 7.33
C LEU A 58 -18.88 -7.51 6.91
N MET A 59 -19.05 -7.22 5.63
CA MET A 59 -20.21 -6.48 5.11
C MET A 59 -21.53 -7.27 5.24
N GLN A 60 -21.44 -8.59 5.29
CA GLN A 60 -22.60 -9.49 5.46
C GLN A 60 -22.87 -9.82 6.93
N SER A 61 -21.97 -9.47 7.84
CA SER A 61 -22.11 -9.69 9.28
C SER A 61 -22.74 -8.50 9.97
N ASP A 62 -23.32 -8.74 11.15
CA ASP A 62 -23.60 -7.65 12.08
C ASP A 62 -22.30 -7.02 12.52
N LEU A 63 -22.17 -5.70 12.36
CA LEU A 63 -21.00 -4.94 12.77
C LEU A 63 -20.91 -4.86 14.29
N THR A 64 -20.31 -5.87 14.87
CA THR A 64 -20.03 -5.96 16.31
C THR A 64 -18.54 -5.74 16.58
N PRO A 65 -18.13 -5.40 17.81
CA PRO A 65 -16.71 -5.37 18.17
C PRO A 65 -15.99 -6.67 17.85
N GLN A 66 -16.66 -7.82 18.03
CA GLN A 66 -16.07 -9.13 17.75
C GLN A 66 -15.86 -9.36 16.26
N SER A 67 -16.88 -9.12 15.41
CA SER A 67 -16.75 -9.30 13.95
C SER A 67 -15.69 -8.36 13.35
N THR A 68 -15.60 -7.14 13.87
CA THR A 68 -14.56 -6.18 13.47
C THR A 68 -13.18 -6.65 13.88
N HIS A 69 -13.02 -7.16 15.11
CA HIS A 69 -11.76 -7.73 15.57
C HIS A 69 -11.33 -8.92 14.69
N ASP A 70 -12.22 -9.86 14.43
CA ASP A 70 -11.94 -11.05 13.62
C ASP A 70 -11.57 -10.68 12.18
N TYR A 71 -12.24 -9.68 11.61
CA TYR A 71 -11.85 -9.10 10.33
C TYR A 71 -10.41 -8.56 10.34
N MET A 72 -10.06 -7.76 11.35
CA MET A 72 -8.72 -7.18 11.46
C MET A 72 -7.65 -8.26 11.62
N VAL A 73 -7.92 -9.27 12.45
CA VAL A 73 -7.01 -10.41 12.62
C VAL A 73 -6.77 -11.14 11.28
N SER A 74 -7.83 -11.40 10.53
CA SER A 74 -7.71 -12.03 9.20
C SER A 74 -6.93 -11.16 8.24
N LEU A 75 -7.22 -9.87 8.18
CA LEU A 75 -6.52 -8.91 7.34
C LEU A 75 -5.00 -8.90 7.63
N TYR A 76 -4.60 -8.81 8.89
CA TYR A 76 -3.18 -8.78 9.25
C TYR A 76 -2.46 -10.10 9.00
N ARG A 77 -3.18 -11.23 9.03
CA ARG A 77 -2.63 -12.53 8.64
C ARG A 77 -2.42 -12.68 7.14
N GLU A 78 -3.23 -12.00 6.32
CA GLU A 78 -3.17 -12.07 4.86
C GLU A 78 -2.18 -11.08 4.25
N ILE A 79 -2.07 -9.86 4.79
CA ILE A 79 -1.23 -8.79 4.23
C ILE A 79 0.21 -9.24 3.91
N PRO A 80 0.93 -9.96 4.80
CA PRO A 80 2.32 -10.38 4.52
C PRO A 80 2.42 -11.38 3.36
N PHE A 81 1.35 -12.10 3.08
CA PHE A 81 1.30 -13.21 2.12
C PHE A 81 0.47 -12.91 0.86
N ASP A 82 -0.07 -11.70 0.73
CA ASP A 82 -0.77 -11.26 -0.47
C ASP A 82 0.21 -11.28 -1.66
N PRO A 83 -0.02 -12.11 -2.71
CA PRO A 83 0.90 -12.25 -3.83
C PRO A 83 1.24 -10.91 -4.50
N ARG A 84 0.29 -9.99 -4.55
CA ARG A 84 0.47 -8.65 -5.11
C ARG A 84 1.44 -7.83 -4.25
N LEU A 85 1.30 -7.90 -2.93
CA LEU A 85 2.18 -7.21 -1.99
C LEU A 85 3.56 -7.85 -1.91
N ILE A 86 3.67 -9.17 -1.98
CA ILE A 86 4.97 -9.88 -2.02
C ILE A 86 5.82 -9.37 -3.19
N LYS A 87 5.22 -9.20 -4.37
CA LYS A 87 5.94 -8.63 -5.52
C LYS A 87 6.43 -7.21 -5.22
N LEU A 88 5.55 -6.37 -4.65
CA LEU A 88 5.91 -5.00 -4.23
C LEU A 88 7.04 -4.98 -3.19
N TYR A 89 6.97 -5.85 -2.18
CA TYR A 89 8.02 -5.94 -1.16
C TYR A 89 9.37 -6.34 -1.77
N ARG A 90 9.38 -7.28 -2.72
CA ARG A 90 10.59 -7.69 -3.42
C ARG A 90 11.22 -6.51 -4.17
N ASP A 91 10.42 -5.81 -4.96
CA ASP A 91 10.89 -4.66 -5.75
C ASP A 91 11.37 -3.53 -4.82
N TRP A 92 10.67 -3.29 -3.72
CA TRP A 92 11.06 -2.30 -2.72
C TRP A 92 12.36 -2.66 -2.00
N PHE A 93 12.50 -3.89 -1.53
CA PHE A 93 13.71 -4.33 -0.84
C PHE A 93 14.93 -4.34 -1.76
N GLN A 94 14.74 -4.58 -3.04
CA GLN A 94 15.81 -4.42 -4.02
C GLN A 94 16.27 -2.95 -4.08
N GLU A 95 15.36 -1.99 -4.16
CA GLU A 95 15.69 -0.57 -4.15
C GLU A 95 16.38 -0.14 -2.84
N LEU A 96 15.91 -0.65 -1.71
CA LEU A 96 16.57 -0.41 -0.41
C LEU A 96 18.02 -0.93 -0.41
N GLY A 97 18.27 -2.10 -1.00
CA GLY A 97 19.58 -2.69 -1.13
C GLY A 97 20.55 -1.86 -1.99
N GLU A 98 20.03 -1.10 -2.93
CA GLU A 98 20.81 -0.16 -3.76
C GLU A 98 21.13 1.17 -3.05
N GLY A 99 20.55 1.38 -1.89
CA GLY A 99 20.68 2.58 -1.08
C GLY A 99 19.77 3.72 -1.55
N GLY A 100 19.63 4.73 -0.72
CA GLY A 100 18.80 5.89 -0.97
C GLY A 100 17.56 5.94 -0.07
N ALA A 101 16.94 7.10 -0.03
CA ALA A 101 15.71 7.33 0.72
C ALA A 101 14.48 7.11 -0.15
N GLY A 102 13.42 6.64 0.46
CA GLY A 102 12.14 6.48 -0.21
C GLY A 102 10.96 6.62 0.74
N VAL A 103 9.77 6.66 0.16
CA VAL A 103 8.51 6.68 0.90
C VAL A 103 7.75 5.40 0.60
N VAL A 104 7.17 4.78 1.63
CA VAL A 104 6.18 3.72 1.49
C VAL A 104 4.86 4.18 2.08
N HIS A 105 3.77 3.97 1.35
CA HIS A 105 2.44 4.34 1.83
C HIS A 105 1.35 3.38 1.35
N CYS A 106 0.23 3.44 2.01
CA CYS A 106 -1.05 2.89 1.56
C CYS A 106 -2.13 3.98 1.62
N ALA A 107 -3.40 3.65 1.71
CA ALA A 107 -4.46 4.66 1.80
C ALA A 107 -4.40 5.45 3.14
N ALA A 108 -4.34 4.75 4.27
CA ALA A 108 -4.33 5.37 5.60
C ALA A 108 -2.92 5.46 6.24
N GLY A 109 -1.90 4.91 5.60
CA GLY A 109 -0.54 4.87 6.15
C GLY A 109 -0.39 4.01 7.42
N LYS A 110 -1.33 3.12 7.69
CA LYS A 110 -1.40 2.38 8.95
C LYS A 110 -1.16 0.88 8.75
N ASP A 111 -2.14 0.16 8.23
CA ASP A 111 -2.14 -1.32 8.26
C ASP A 111 -1.13 -1.93 7.27
N ARG A 112 -1.33 -1.78 5.97
CA ARG A 112 -0.40 -2.29 4.93
C ARG A 112 1.00 -1.69 5.08
N THR A 113 1.07 -0.39 5.36
CA THR A 113 2.35 0.32 5.60
C THR A 113 3.03 -0.19 6.87
N GLY A 114 2.29 -0.35 7.96
CA GLY A 114 2.84 -0.86 9.21
C GLY A 114 3.41 -2.28 9.06
N VAL A 115 2.69 -3.17 8.39
CA VAL A 115 3.19 -4.53 8.07
C VAL A 115 4.43 -4.47 7.20
N ALA A 116 4.40 -3.67 6.13
CA ALA A 116 5.54 -3.52 5.23
C ALA A 116 6.81 -3.02 5.93
N CYS A 117 6.68 -2.07 6.86
CA CYS A 117 7.81 -1.55 7.64
C CYS A 117 8.29 -2.53 8.74
N ALA A 118 7.53 -3.57 9.06
CA ALA A 118 7.89 -4.58 10.05
C ALA A 118 8.60 -5.80 9.43
N LEU A 119 8.61 -5.94 8.12
CA LEU A 119 9.30 -6.99 7.36
C LEU A 119 10.78 -6.65 7.16
#